data_95a20e5ab2828829f7985b3625e54948
#
_entry.id   95a20e5ab2828829f7985b3625e54948
#
_cell.length_a   1.000
_cell.length_b   1.000
_cell.length_c   1.000
_cell.angle_alpha   90.00
_cell.angle_beta   90.00
_cell.angle_gamma   90.00
#
_symmetry.space_group_name_H-M   'P 1'
#
loop_
_entity.id
_entity.type
_entity.pdbx_description
1 polymer ?
#
loop_
_entity_poly.entity_id
_entity_poly.type
_entity_poly.pdbx_seq_one_letter_code
_entity_poly.pdbx_strand_id
1 'polypeptide(L)'
;EISECLVGSEMCIRDRHNEVKDFIDPLVVDIISEKLYTKNKINNSTGIVQPGENVVWCLWYQGEDYAPTLVQKCIESQREFSKHNGFRFILLTEENLWCFLKLTDFLKSKFKAGTISKTAFSDIARFCLLRDYGGIWFDATDFVDVNRDFSIPDQDFFSIHQTHSLKVGTSKYISDYRWAPFFIYAKKGSLIPSLMMEFYFHYWDSNDILADYFLVDYALDSFYRHVKNVQNQIDSIPNNNENFNYLLSHINDPYSKEILRIAFSKNTWIQKVSYKINIKRVVGGKKSLGSKLLKK
;
A
#
# COMPACT_ATOMS: atom_id res chain seq x y z
N GLU A 1 -2.46 34.62 5.93
CA GLU A 1 -1.00 34.64 5.70
C GLU A 1 -0.43 33.46 6.45
N ILE A 2 -0.37 32.31 5.80
CA ILE A 2 0.48 31.21 6.27
C ILE A 2 1.89 31.75 6.01
N SER A 3 2.55 32.24 7.09
CA SER A 3 3.93 32.62 7.04
C SER A 3 4.70 31.51 6.37
N GLU A 4 5.67 31.84 5.54
CA GLU A 4 6.69 30.96 4.96
C GLU A 4 7.48 30.27 6.09
N CYS A 5 6.78 29.45 6.87
CA CYS A 5 7.39 28.49 7.75
C CYS A 5 8.10 27.52 6.84
N LEU A 6 9.41 27.47 6.93
CA LEU A 6 10.33 26.64 6.17
C LEU A 6 9.67 25.29 5.86
N VAL A 7 9.08 25.19 4.67
CA VAL A 7 8.45 23.94 4.17
C VAL A 7 9.56 22.90 4.16
N GLY A 8 9.57 22.05 5.19
CA GLY A 8 10.55 20.98 5.33
C GLY A 8 11.38 20.97 6.62
N SER A 9 11.12 21.85 7.60
CA SER A 9 11.74 21.65 8.91
C SER A 9 11.11 20.44 9.60
N GLU A 10 11.92 19.59 10.23
CA GLU A 10 11.43 18.39 10.96
C GLU A 10 10.38 18.76 12.03
N MET A 11 10.47 19.98 12.57
CA MET A 11 9.51 20.50 13.54
C MET A 11 8.14 20.74 12.92
N CYS A 12 8.05 21.37 11.75
CA CYS A 12 6.78 21.57 11.04
C CYS A 12 6.12 20.25 10.60
N ILE A 13 6.92 19.26 10.20
CA ILE A 13 6.43 17.95 9.83
C ILE A 13 5.83 17.24 11.05
N ARG A 14 6.53 17.30 12.20
CA ARG A 14 6.06 16.69 13.44
C ARG A 14 4.80 17.34 13.97
N ASP A 15 4.71 18.68 13.93
CA ASP A 15 3.55 19.42 14.40
C ASP A 15 2.32 19.08 13.55
N ARG A 16 2.46 19.02 12.22
CA ARG A 16 1.40 18.54 11.32
C ARG A 16 0.99 17.10 11.63
N HIS A 17 1.96 16.22 11.88
CA HIS A 17 1.63 14.83 12.25
C HIS A 17 0.82 14.76 13.55
N ASN A 18 1.14 15.58 14.54
CA ASN A 18 0.39 15.65 15.79
C ASN A 18 -1.03 16.14 15.55
N GLU A 19 -1.23 17.22 14.80
CA GLU A 19 -2.57 17.76 14.48
C GLU A 19 -3.46 16.70 13.80
N VAL A 20 -2.92 15.95 12.83
CA VAL A 20 -3.70 14.90 12.16
C VAL A 20 -3.96 13.73 13.09
N LYS A 21 -3.00 13.35 13.94
CA LYS A 21 -3.20 12.30 14.95
C LYS A 21 -4.29 12.68 15.96
N ASP A 22 -4.27 13.91 16.46
CA ASP A 22 -5.26 14.41 17.39
C ASP A 22 -6.69 14.41 16.80
N PHE A 23 -6.79 14.57 15.49
CA PHE A 23 -8.06 14.45 14.77
C PHE A 23 -8.49 12.98 14.54
N ILE A 24 -7.57 12.06 14.30
CA ILE A 24 -7.85 10.65 13.95
C ILE A 24 -8.04 9.78 15.19
N ASP A 25 -7.25 9.99 16.25
CA ASP A 25 -7.23 9.14 17.44
C ASP A 25 -8.60 8.99 18.12
N PRO A 26 -9.42 10.04 18.30
CA PRO A 26 -10.74 9.88 18.91
C PRO A 26 -11.63 8.89 18.14
N LEU A 27 -11.66 8.97 16.81
CA LEU A 27 -12.44 8.06 15.98
C LEU A 27 -11.99 6.60 16.14
N VAL A 28 -10.67 6.38 16.19
CA VAL A 28 -10.10 5.04 16.39
C VAL A 28 -10.45 4.50 17.78
N VAL A 29 -10.37 5.34 18.83
CA VAL A 29 -10.74 4.96 20.20
C VAL A 29 -12.22 4.57 20.28
N ASP A 30 -13.11 5.29 19.62
CA ASP A 30 -14.54 4.96 19.56
C ASP A 30 -14.78 3.61 18.88
N ILE A 31 -14.14 3.34 17.74
CA ILE A 31 -14.21 2.05 17.04
C ILE A 31 -13.77 0.90 17.95
N ILE A 32 -12.70 1.09 18.71
CA ILE A 32 -12.15 0.08 19.62
C ILE A 32 -13.09 -0.15 20.79
N SER A 33 -13.56 0.92 21.46
CA SER A 33 -14.39 0.85 22.68
C SER A 33 -15.75 0.20 22.41
N GLU A 34 -16.34 0.48 21.26
CA GLU A 34 -17.61 -0.09 20.83
C GLU A 34 -17.48 -1.46 20.18
N LYS A 35 -16.25 -1.95 19.97
CA LYS A 35 -15.95 -3.21 19.26
C LYS A 35 -16.65 -3.30 17.90
N LEU A 36 -16.72 -2.21 17.18
CA LEU A 36 -17.46 -2.12 15.90
C LEU A 36 -16.95 -3.14 14.88
N TYR A 37 -15.63 -3.40 14.86
CA TYR A 37 -15.00 -4.38 13.97
C TYR A 37 -15.46 -5.84 14.17
N THR A 38 -16.13 -6.16 15.28
CA THR A 38 -16.69 -7.50 15.53
C THR A 38 -18.12 -7.64 15.05
N LYS A 39 -18.80 -6.53 14.79
CA LYS A 39 -20.23 -6.49 14.39
C LYS A 39 -20.41 -6.73 12.89
N ASN A 40 -19.41 -6.39 12.09
CA ASN A 40 -19.48 -6.54 10.64
C ASN A 40 -19.12 -7.97 10.23
N LYS A 41 -20.13 -8.72 9.83
CA LYS A 41 -19.93 -10.06 9.25
C LYS A 41 -19.16 -9.91 7.94
N ILE A 42 -18.07 -10.67 7.83
CA ILE A 42 -17.37 -10.85 6.55
C ILE A 42 -18.42 -11.26 5.53
N ASN A 43 -18.61 -10.44 4.52
CA ASN A 43 -19.53 -10.78 3.44
C ASN A 43 -19.04 -12.07 2.77
N ASN A 44 -19.89 -13.10 2.77
CA ASN A 44 -19.58 -14.35 2.10
C ASN A 44 -19.13 -14.06 0.66
N SER A 45 -18.04 -14.68 0.28
CA SER A 45 -17.43 -14.54 -1.04
C SER A 45 -18.49 -14.69 -2.14
N THR A 46 -18.38 -13.90 -3.18
CA THR A 46 -19.25 -13.96 -4.38
C THR A 46 -19.08 -15.24 -5.19
N GLY A 47 -18.28 -16.21 -4.73
CA GLY A 47 -17.87 -17.38 -5.52
C GLY A 47 -16.82 -17.08 -6.60
N ILE A 48 -16.46 -15.80 -6.80
CA ILE A 48 -15.48 -15.36 -7.81
C ILE A 48 -14.06 -15.76 -7.42
N VAL A 49 -13.75 -15.77 -6.11
CA VAL A 49 -12.51 -16.28 -5.53
C VAL A 49 -12.86 -17.53 -4.75
N GLN A 50 -12.17 -18.64 -5.06
CA GLN A 50 -12.44 -19.92 -4.42
C GLN A 50 -11.85 -19.97 -3.00
N PRO A 51 -12.45 -20.71 -2.07
CA PRO A 51 -11.84 -20.95 -0.77
C PRO A 51 -10.43 -21.55 -0.91
N GLY A 52 -9.44 -20.95 -0.24
CA GLY A 52 -8.05 -21.40 -0.32
C GLY A 52 -7.26 -20.91 -1.53
N GLU A 53 -7.88 -20.17 -2.45
CA GLU A 53 -7.19 -19.57 -3.57
C GLU A 53 -6.31 -18.40 -3.12
N ASN A 54 -5.02 -18.44 -3.47
CA ASN A 54 -4.10 -17.36 -3.20
C ASN A 54 -4.20 -16.31 -4.29
N VAL A 55 -4.58 -15.09 -3.92
CA VAL A 55 -4.84 -14.00 -4.87
C VAL A 55 -3.85 -12.86 -4.66
N VAL A 56 -3.40 -12.31 -5.77
CA VAL A 56 -2.66 -11.05 -5.83
C VAL A 56 -3.54 -9.98 -6.44
N TRP A 57 -3.76 -8.91 -5.70
CA TRP A 57 -4.58 -7.75 -6.07
C TRP A 57 -3.71 -6.59 -6.51
N CYS A 58 -4.07 -5.96 -7.59
CA CYS A 58 -3.51 -4.68 -8.05
C CYS A 58 -4.64 -3.81 -8.58
N LEU A 59 -4.57 -2.50 -8.38
CA LEU A 59 -5.58 -1.56 -8.90
C LEU A 59 -4.94 -0.54 -9.83
N TRP A 60 -5.43 -0.50 -11.07
CA TRP A 60 -5.23 0.63 -11.97
C TRP A 60 -6.57 0.96 -12.63
N TYR A 61 -7.25 1.96 -12.10
CA TYR A 61 -8.65 2.26 -12.39
C TYR A 61 -8.97 2.39 -13.88
N GLN A 62 -8.08 3.02 -14.66
CA GLN A 62 -8.28 3.27 -16.08
C GLN A 62 -8.03 2.05 -16.98
N GLY A 63 -7.56 0.93 -16.44
CA GLY A 63 -7.13 -0.22 -17.21
C GLY A 63 -5.66 -0.16 -17.66
N GLU A 64 -5.07 -1.33 -17.91
CA GLU A 64 -3.63 -1.48 -18.19
C GLU A 64 -3.20 -0.74 -19.46
N ASP A 65 -4.03 -0.74 -20.50
CA ASP A 65 -3.72 -0.11 -21.80
C ASP A 65 -3.53 1.41 -21.68
N TYR A 66 -4.18 2.03 -20.69
CA TYR A 66 -4.08 3.46 -20.42
C TYR A 66 -3.04 3.79 -19.33
N ALA A 67 -2.34 2.79 -18.83
CA ALA A 67 -1.32 3.01 -17.82
C ALA A 67 -0.02 3.54 -18.46
N PRO A 68 0.73 4.43 -17.76
CA PRO A 68 2.09 4.77 -18.16
C PRO A 68 2.97 3.53 -18.33
N THR A 69 3.89 3.54 -19.29
CA THR A 69 4.73 2.36 -19.60
C THR A 69 5.43 1.77 -18.36
N LEU A 70 5.88 2.60 -17.42
CA LEU A 70 6.49 2.11 -16.17
C LEU A 70 5.48 1.33 -15.33
N VAL A 71 4.25 1.80 -15.24
CA VAL A 71 3.16 1.11 -14.51
C VAL A 71 2.83 -0.22 -15.20
N GLN A 72 2.74 -0.24 -16.54
CA GLN A 72 2.55 -1.49 -17.29
C GLN A 72 3.65 -2.52 -16.97
N LYS A 73 4.91 -2.07 -16.86
CA LYS A 73 6.04 -2.95 -16.48
C LYS A 73 5.96 -3.44 -15.05
N CYS A 74 5.46 -2.64 -14.12
CA CYS A 74 5.18 -3.08 -12.75
C CYS A 74 4.08 -4.14 -12.74
N ILE A 75 2.96 -3.89 -13.41
CA ILE A 75 1.84 -4.83 -13.52
C ILE A 75 2.29 -6.15 -14.18
N GLU A 76 3.08 -6.07 -15.25
CA GLU A 76 3.68 -7.25 -15.90
C GLU A 76 4.53 -8.05 -14.91
N SER A 77 5.42 -7.39 -14.13
CA SER A 77 6.26 -8.06 -13.14
C SER A 77 5.46 -8.73 -12.03
N GLN A 78 4.38 -8.10 -11.56
CA GLN A 78 3.47 -8.67 -10.56
C GLN A 78 2.71 -9.87 -11.10
N ARG A 79 2.29 -9.84 -12.37
CA ARG A 79 1.62 -10.96 -13.04
C ARG A 79 2.56 -12.17 -13.18
N GLU A 80 3.80 -11.94 -13.62
CA GLU A 80 4.80 -13.01 -13.75
C GLU A 80 5.21 -13.57 -12.37
N PHE A 81 5.40 -12.73 -11.36
CA PHE A 81 5.61 -13.17 -9.97
C PHE A 81 4.45 -14.05 -9.49
N SER A 82 3.22 -13.64 -9.74
CA SER A 82 2.04 -14.39 -9.35
C SER A 82 1.99 -15.76 -10.01
N LYS A 83 2.27 -15.81 -11.32
CA LYS A 83 2.34 -17.05 -12.10
C LYS A 83 3.44 -17.97 -11.57
N HIS A 84 4.63 -17.44 -11.29
CA HIS A 84 5.76 -18.19 -10.73
C HIS A 84 5.39 -18.88 -9.40
N ASN A 85 4.64 -18.16 -8.55
CA ASN A 85 4.25 -18.64 -7.22
C ASN A 85 2.89 -19.38 -7.18
N GLY A 86 2.24 -19.62 -8.34
CA GLY A 86 0.94 -20.27 -8.39
C GLY A 86 -0.21 -19.44 -7.83
N PHE A 87 -0.11 -18.12 -7.83
CA PHE A 87 -1.14 -17.19 -7.36
C PHE A 87 -1.98 -16.71 -8.54
N ARG A 88 -3.25 -16.45 -8.28
CA ARG A 88 -4.12 -15.77 -9.23
C ARG A 88 -3.90 -14.25 -9.17
N PHE A 89 -3.43 -13.66 -10.25
CA PHE A 89 -3.32 -12.20 -10.38
C PHE A 89 -4.63 -11.58 -10.86
N ILE A 90 -5.11 -10.56 -10.15
CA ILE A 90 -6.31 -9.79 -10.52
C ILE A 90 -5.95 -8.32 -10.58
N LEU A 91 -5.97 -7.77 -11.81
CA LEU A 91 -5.91 -6.33 -12.02
C LEU A 91 -7.34 -5.76 -11.94
N LEU A 92 -7.54 -4.92 -10.95
CA LEU A 92 -8.79 -4.20 -10.78
C LEU A 92 -8.81 -2.94 -11.65
N THR A 93 -9.92 -2.76 -12.36
CA THR A 93 -10.17 -1.63 -13.24
C THR A 93 -11.58 -1.09 -13.00
N GLU A 94 -11.94 0.03 -13.61
CA GLU A 94 -13.31 0.56 -13.58
C GLU A 94 -14.37 -0.47 -13.97
N GLU A 95 -14.03 -1.36 -14.91
CA GLU A 95 -14.95 -2.34 -15.46
C GLU A 95 -15.29 -3.50 -14.50
N ASN A 96 -14.28 -3.93 -13.68
CA ASN A 96 -14.42 -5.15 -12.90
C ASN A 96 -14.39 -4.97 -11.38
N LEU A 97 -13.98 -3.79 -10.88
CA LEU A 97 -13.74 -3.60 -9.43
C LEU A 97 -15.01 -3.89 -8.58
N TRP A 98 -16.19 -3.58 -9.11
CA TRP A 98 -17.45 -3.77 -8.39
C TRP A 98 -17.89 -5.25 -8.32
N CYS A 99 -17.28 -6.13 -9.08
CA CYS A 99 -17.48 -7.57 -8.93
C CYS A 99 -16.84 -8.08 -7.62
N PHE A 100 -15.80 -7.42 -7.15
CA PHE A 100 -15.03 -7.84 -5.98
C PHE A 100 -15.31 -6.96 -4.74
N LEU A 101 -15.54 -5.66 -4.91
CA LEU A 101 -15.70 -4.73 -3.80
C LEU A 101 -17.14 -4.68 -3.30
N LYS A 102 -17.34 -5.10 -2.05
CA LYS A 102 -18.61 -5.01 -1.34
C LYS A 102 -18.60 -3.83 -0.36
N LEU A 103 -18.72 -2.66 -0.91
CA LEU A 103 -18.82 -1.41 -0.15
C LEU A 103 -20.28 -1.01 0.06
N THR A 104 -20.53 -0.21 1.10
CA THR A 104 -21.82 0.43 1.33
C THR A 104 -22.17 1.41 0.21
N ASP A 105 -23.46 1.65 0.00
CA ASP A 105 -23.89 2.52 -1.09
C ASP A 105 -23.43 3.97 -0.89
N PHE A 106 -23.27 4.43 0.35
CA PHE A 106 -22.77 5.78 0.59
C PHE A 106 -21.30 5.93 0.18
N LEU A 107 -20.41 4.95 0.47
CA LEU A 107 -19.01 4.98 0.03
C LEU A 107 -18.92 4.95 -1.49
N LYS A 108 -19.74 4.12 -2.14
CA LYS A 108 -19.83 4.08 -3.61
C LYS A 108 -20.29 5.43 -4.18
N SER A 109 -21.28 6.05 -3.54
CA SER A 109 -21.83 7.35 -3.97
C SER A 109 -20.80 8.47 -3.82
N LYS A 110 -20.09 8.55 -2.67
CA LYS A 110 -19.02 9.53 -2.45
C LYS A 110 -17.87 9.35 -3.45
N PHE A 111 -17.49 8.10 -3.77
CA PHE A 111 -16.49 7.86 -4.80
C PHE A 111 -16.96 8.29 -6.19
N LYS A 112 -18.18 7.92 -6.59
CA LYS A 112 -18.77 8.33 -7.89
C LYS A 112 -18.94 9.84 -8.02
N ALA A 113 -19.25 10.51 -6.92
CA ALA A 113 -19.36 11.98 -6.86
C ALA A 113 -17.98 12.69 -6.89
N GLY A 114 -16.87 11.94 -6.74
CA GLY A 114 -15.52 12.51 -6.69
C GLY A 114 -15.11 13.05 -5.33
N THR A 115 -15.95 12.95 -4.31
CA THR A 115 -15.63 13.28 -2.91
C THR A 115 -14.46 12.44 -2.41
N ILE A 116 -14.49 11.14 -2.72
CA ILE A 116 -13.34 10.24 -2.47
C ILE A 116 -12.51 10.19 -3.76
N SER A 117 -11.28 10.66 -3.70
CA SER A 117 -10.35 10.60 -4.84
C SER A 117 -9.99 9.15 -5.20
N LYS A 118 -9.54 8.91 -6.44
CA LYS A 118 -9.08 7.56 -6.86
C LYS A 118 -7.97 7.00 -5.97
N THR A 119 -7.09 7.86 -5.46
CA THR A 119 -6.01 7.45 -4.54
C THR A 119 -6.56 7.03 -3.18
N ALA A 120 -7.42 7.85 -2.56
CA ALA A 120 -8.07 7.49 -1.28
C ALA A 120 -8.97 6.25 -1.43
N PHE A 121 -9.64 6.11 -2.58
CA PHE A 121 -10.44 4.92 -2.88
C PHE A 121 -9.58 3.65 -3.01
N SER A 122 -8.36 3.76 -3.53
CA SER A 122 -7.41 2.64 -3.59
C SER A 122 -7.08 2.09 -2.19
N ASP A 123 -6.98 2.95 -1.18
CA ASP A 123 -6.76 2.53 0.20
C ASP A 123 -7.98 1.77 0.76
N ILE A 124 -9.19 2.25 0.49
CA ILE A 124 -10.43 1.55 0.86
C ILE A 124 -10.51 0.18 0.17
N ALA A 125 -10.26 0.15 -1.15
CA ALA A 125 -10.32 -1.08 -1.95
C ALA A 125 -9.33 -2.13 -1.43
N ARG A 126 -8.10 -1.72 -1.11
CA ARG A 126 -7.04 -2.56 -0.53
C ARG A 126 -7.53 -3.30 0.71
N PHE A 127 -8.01 -2.58 1.69
CA PHE A 127 -8.43 -3.21 2.95
C PHE A 127 -9.75 -3.96 2.84
N CYS A 128 -10.67 -3.53 1.97
CA CYS A 128 -11.88 -4.27 1.66
C CYS A 128 -11.56 -5.67 1.09
N LEU A 129 -10.67 -5.74 0.09
CA LEU A 129 -10.28 -7.00 -0.54
C LEU A 129 -9.51 -7.90 0.42
N LEU A 130 -8.56 -7.34 1.16
CA LEU A 130 -7.77 -8.10 2.13
C LEU A 130 -8.63 -8.63 3.27
N ARG A 131 -9.65 -7.87 3.75
CA ARG A 131 -10.62 -8.35 4.72
C ARG A 131 -11.48 -9.47 4.17
N ASP A 132 -12.06 -9.28 2.97
CA ASP A 132 -13.11 -10.15 2.45
C ASP A 132 -12.57 -11.41 1.78
N TYR A 133 -11.38 -11.35 1.21
CA TYR A 133 -10.77 -12.45 0.46
C TYR A 133 -9.40 -12.87 1.00
N GLY A 134 -8.66 -11.95 1.62
CA GLY A 134 -7.25 -12.14 1.93
C GLY A 134 -6.35 -12.00 0.69
N GLY A 135 -5.11 -12.47 0.80
CA GLY A 135 -4.15 -12.47 -0.28
C GLY A 135 -3.14 -11.32 -0.19
N ILE A 136 -2.55 -10.98 -1.32
CA ILE A 136 -1.50 -9.96 -1.43
C ILE A 136 -2.05 -8.75 -2.18
N TRP A 137 -1.80 -7.57 -1.66
CA TRP A 137 -1.96 -6.31 -2.37
C TRP A 137 -0.61 -5.78 -2.82
N PHE A 138 -0.51 -5.42 -4.10
CA PHE A 138 0.53 -4.55 -4.64
C PHE A 138 -0.07 -3.27 -5.19
N ASP A 139 0.57 -2.15 -4.92
CA ASP A 139 0.30 -0.96 -5.73
C ASP A 139 0.77 -1.18 -7.18
N ALA A 140 0.11 -0.53 -8.13
CA ALA A 140 0.47 -0.62 -9.54
C ALA A 140 1.86 -0.03 -9.88
N THR A 141 2.55 0.54 -8.91
CA THR A 141 3.91 1.06 -9.02
C THR A 141 4.95 0.22 -8.27
N ASP A 142 4.61 -1.00 -7.90
CA ASP A 142 5.55 -1.93 -7.30
C ASP A 142 6.14 -2.82 -8.39
N PHE A 143 7.44 -2.71 -8.60
CA PHE A 143 8.19 -3.57 -9.50
C PHE A 143 8.76 -4.75 -8.70
N VAL A 144 8.39 -5.97 -9.09
CA VAL A 144 8.63 -7.18 -8.30
C VAL A 144 9.65 -8.08 -8.98
N ASP A 145 10.49 -8.76 -8.21
CA ASP A 145 11.37 -9.81 -8.73
C ASP A 145 10.53 -11.03 -9.15
N VAL A 146 10.45 -11.26 -10.45
CA VAL A 146 9.60 -12.31 -11.03
C VAL A 146 10.04 -13.74 -10.69
N ASN A 147 11.30 -13.92 -10.28
CA ASN A 147 11.87 -15.23 -9.93
C ASN A 147 11.90 -15.45 -8.40
N ARG A 148 11.31 -14.55 -7.63
CA ARG A 148 11.28 -14.69 -6.18
C ARG A 148 10.30 -15.77 -5.77
N ASP A 149 10.79 -16.82 -5.13
CA ASP A 149 9.95 -17.75 -4.40
C ASP A 149 9.37 -17.05 -3.17
N PHE A 150 8.07 -17.04 -3.05
CA PHE A 150 7.35 -16.42 -1.96
C PHE A 150 6.51 -17.45 -1.23
N SER A 151 6.94 -17.77 -0.02
CA SER A 151 6.13 -18.56 0.91
C SER A 151 5.16 -17.66 1.65
N ILE A 152 3.88 -18.05 1.66
CA ILE A 152 2.85 -17.32 2.41
C ILE A 152 3.26 -17.27 3.89
N PRO A 153 3.35 -16.07 4.49
CA PRO A 153 3.68 -15.94 5.90
C PRO A 153 2.64 -16.63 6.79
N ASP A 154 3.08 -17.24 7.88
CA ASP A 154 2.14 -17.80 8.87
C ASP A 154 1.44 -16.73 9.71
N GLN A 155 1.84 -15.47 9.56
CA GLN A 155 1.21 -14.32 10.20
C GLN A 155 -0.12 -13.95 9.54
N ASP A 156 -1.04 -13.37 10.32
CA ASP A 156 -2.32 -12.87 9.81
C ASP A 156 -2.19 -11.60 8.99
N PHE A 157 -1.10 -10.86 9.19
CA PHE A 157 -0.74 -9.64 8.49
C PHE A 157 0.77 -9.59 8.23
N PHE A 158 1.17 -9.19 7.04
CA PHE A 158 2.58 -9.02 6.67
C PHE A 158 2.73 -7.84 5.71
N SER A 159 3.82 -7.09 5.88
CA SER A 159 4.14 -5.93 5.04
C SER A 159 5.66 -5.75 4.97
N ILE A 160 6.12 -4.77 4.20
CA ILE A 160 7.51 -4.32 4.32
C ILE A 160 7.71 -3.80 5.74
N HIS A 161 8.72 -4.30 6.39
CA HIS A 161 9.06 -3.95 7.77
C HIS A 161 10.57 -3.81 7.93
N GLN A 162 10.97 -2.74 8.61
CA GLN A 162 12.35 -2.50 8.97
C GLN A 162 12.40 -2.06 10.42
N THR A 163 13.06 -2.87 11.28
CA THR A 163 13.32 -2.45 12.65
C THR A 163 14.38 -1.38 12.67
N HIS A 164 14.12 -0.35 13.42
CA HIS A 164 15.01 0.79 13.50
C HIS A 164 16.39 0.47 14.07
N SER A 165 17.39 0.64 13.24
CA SER A 165 18.67 1.18 13.68
C SER A 165 18.73 2.71 13.50
N LEU A 166 17.64 3.32 13.08
CA LEU A 166 17.57 4.73 12.74
C LEU A 166 17.14 5.56 13.95
N LYS A 167 17.74 6.70 14.11
CA LYS A 167 17.55 7.65 15.21
C LYS A 167 16.07 7.85 15.48
N VAL A 168 15.60 7.39 16.62
CA VAL A 168 14.24 7.62 17.11
C VAL A 168 13.88 9.10 16.96
N GLY A 169 12.80 9.40 16.24
CA GLY A 169 12.25 10.74 16.12
C GLY A 169 12.63 11.52 14.85
N THR A 170 13.28 10.90 13.87
CA THR A 170 13.64 11.57 12.59
C THR A 170 12.87 11.03 11.37
N SER A 171 11.93 10.11 11.55
CA SER A 171 11.19 9.58 10.41
C SER A 171 10.23 10.62 9.83
N LYS A 172 10.33 10.82 8.53
CA LYS A 172 9.37 11.61 7.74
C LYS A 172 8.05 10.86 7.51
N TYR A 173 8.01 9.57 7.83
CA TYR A 173 6.88 8.70 7.59
C TYR A 173 6.21 8.35 8.90
N ILE A 174 4.89 8.43 8.94
CA ILE A 174 4.07 8.05 10.09
C ILE A 174 4.29 6.59 10.46
N SER A 175 4.42 5.72 9.46
CA SER A 175 4.70 4.29 9.65
C SER A 175 6.03 4.02 10.34
N ASP A 176 6.99 4.94 10.27
CA ASP A 176 8.34 4.75 10.78
C ASP A 176 8.96 3.41 10.32
N TYR A 177 8.71 3.06 9.05
CA TYR A 177 9.12 1.80 8.40
C TYR A 177 8.56 0.51 9.03
N ARG A 178 7.57 0.59 9.94
CA ARG A 178 6.90 -0.57 10.53
C ARG A 178 5.99 -1.30 9.55
N TRP A 179 5.53 -0.62 8.52
CA TRP A 179 4.76 -1.14 7.39
C TRP A 179 4.91 -0.25 6.16
N ALA A 180 4.49 -0.77 5.02
CA ALA A 180 4.37 -0.02 3.78
C ALA A 180 3.01 -0.34 3.14
N PRO A 181 2.06 0.62 3.09
CA PRO A 181 0.71 0.36 2.59
C PRO A 181 0.67 -0.13 1.14
N PHE A 182 1.69 0.15 0.35
CA PHE A 182 1.78 -0.28 -1.05
C PHE A 182 1.99 -1.79 -1.23
N PHE A 183 2.49 -2.51 -0.20
CA PHE A 183 2.59 -3.95 -0.17
C PHE A 183 2.05 -4.51 1.15
N ILE A 184 0.98 -5.27 1.08
CA ILE A 184 0.36 -5.93 2.24
C ILE A 184 -0.08 -7.35 1.84
N TYR A 185 0.29 -8.33 2.67
CA TYR A 185 -0.39 -9.61 2.73
C TYR A 185 -1.28 -9.66 3.97
N ALA A 186 -2.47 -10.21 3.84
CA ALA A 186 -3.33 -10.51 4.98
C ALA A 186 -4.13 -11.79 4.76
N LYS A 187 -4.36 -12.55 5.84
CA LYS A 187 -5.33 -13.64 5.83
C LYS A 187 -6.75 -13.06 5.79
N LYS A 188 -7.65 -13.77 5.09
CA LYS A 188 -9.07 -13.40 5.05
C LYS A 188 -9.63 -13.24 6.46
N GLY A 189 -10.32 -12.13 6.70
CA GLY A 189 -10.95 -11.83 7.98
C GLY A 189 -10.00 -11.43 9.11
N SER A 190 -8.72 -11.17 8.80
CA SER A 190 -7.75 -10.75 9.79
C SER A 190 -8.08 -9.38 10.41
N LEU A 191 -7.55 -9.15 11.60
CA LEU A 191 -7.89 -8.01 12.44
C LEU A 191 -7.61 -6.67 11.79
N ILE A 192 -6.39 -6.48 11.24
CA ILE A 192 -5.95 -5.18 10.72
C ILE A 192 -6.82 -4.71 9.56
N PRO A 193 -7.06 -5.48 8.49
CA PRO A 193 -7.99 -5.07 7.44
C PRO A 193 -9.41 -4.81 7.94
N SER A 194 -9.87 -5.55 8.95
CA SER A 194 -11.21 -5.34 9.53
C SER A 194 -11.30 -3.99 10.24
N LEU A 195 -10.33 -3.65 11.08
CA LEU A 195 -10.24 -2.35 11.76
C LEU A 195 -10.13 -1.19 10.77
N MET A 196 -9.30 -1.34 9.75
CA MET A 196 -9.13 -0.31 8.72
C MET A 196 -10.42 -0.06 7.92
N MET A 197 -11.21 -1.11 7.65
CA MET A 197 -12.50 -0.93 6.98
C MET A 197 -13.53 -0.21 7.86
N GLU A 198 -13.58 -0.51 9.17
CA GLU A 198 -14.41 0.26 10.11
C GLU A 198 -13.99 1.71 10.17
N PHE A 199 -12.67 1.95 10.22
CA PHE A 199 -12.15 3.32 10.17
C PHE A 199 -12.62 4.07 8.92
N TYR A 200 -12.45 3.51 7.72
CA TYR A 200 -12.89 4.18 6.50
C TYR A 200 -14.39 4.38 6.43
N PHE A 201 -15.17 3.43 6.95
CA PHE A 201 -16.60 3.55 7.04
C PHE A 201 -16.99 4.79 7.87
N HIS A 202 -16.52 4.87 9.12
CA HIS A 202 -16.87 5.96 10.03
C HIS A 202 -16.24 7.30 9.62
N TYR A 203 -15.00 7.27 9.10
CA TYR A 203 -14.34 8.47 8.62
C TYR A 203 -15.13 9.13 7.49
N TRP A 204 -15.48 8.38 6.46
CA TRP A 204 -16.20 8.91 5.31
C TRP A 204 -17.70 9.10 5.55
N ASP A 205 -18.28 8.51 6.58
CA ASP A 205 -19.63 8.83 7.02
C ASP A 205 -19.72 10.27 7.55
N SER A 206 -18.70 10.68 8.31
CA SER A 206 -18.66 11.97 9.00
C SER A 206 -17.88 13.07 8.24
N ASN A 207 -17.14 12.73 7.17
CA ASN A 207 -16.27 13.67 6.48
C ASN A 207 -16.44 13.61 4.96
N ASP A 208 -16.29 14.78 4.30
CA ASP A 208 -16.32 14.93 2.84
C ASP A 208 -14.96 15.33 2.25
N ILE A 209 -13.96 15.47 3.09
CA ILE A 209 -12.60 15.84 2.68
C ILE A 209 -11.58 14.86 3.25
N LEU A 210 -10.47 14.70 2.55
CA LEU A 210 -9.33 13.90 3.01
C LEU A 210 -8.47 14.77 3.93
N ALA A 211 -8.34 14.37 5.20
CA ALA A 211 -7.57 15.12 6.19
C ALA A 211 -6.08 15.21 5.82
N ASP A 212 -5.53 14.12 5.31
CA ASP A 212 -4.15 14.07 4.82
C ASP A 212 -3.98 12.96 3.76
N TYR A 213 -2.99 13.12 2.88
CA TYR A 213 -2.65 12.11 1.87
C TYR A 213 -2.28 10.76 2.49
N PHE A 214 -1.68 10.76 3.66
CA PHE A 214 -1.25 9.56 4.41
C PHE A 214 -2.30 9.11 5.44
N LEU A 215 -3.58 9.37 5.21
CA LEU A 215 -4.67 8.96 6.11
C LEU A 215 -4.58 7.48 6.50
N VAL A 216 -4.19 6.61 5.57
CA VAL A 216 -3.97 5.18 5.80
C VAL A 216 -2.93 4.93 6.89
N ASP A 217 -1.83 5.67 6.87
CA ASP A 217 -0.75 5.51 7.83
C ASP A 217 -1.14 6.07 9.21
N TYR A 218 -1.87 7.17 9.27
CA TYR A 218 -2.38 7.72 10.53
C TYR A 218 -3.37 6.78 11.22
N ALA A 219 -4.31 6.21 10.46
CA ALA A 219 -5.27 5.26 10.98
C ALA A 219 -4.58 4.00 11.52
N LEU A 220 -3.65 3.43 10.75
CA LEU A 220 -2.92 2.24 11.17
C LEU A 220 -1.98 2.52 12.35
N ASP A 221 -1.33 3.71 12.41
CA ASP A 221 -0.52 4.14 13.57
C ASP A 221 -1.39 4.28 14.83
N SER A 222 -2.59 4.82 14.70
CA SER A 222 -3.51 4.90 15.82
C SER A 222 -3.92 3.51 16.32
N PHE A 223 -4.31 2.59 15.45
CA PHE A 223 -4.56 1.20 15.85
C PHE A 223 -3.33 0.51 16.44
N TYR A 224 -2.14 0.74 15.90
CA TYR A 224 -0.89 0.20 16.45
C TYR A 224 -0.65 0.68 17.89
N ARG A 225 -0.93 1.94 18.20
CA ARG A 225 -0.74 2.50 19.54
C ARG A 225 -1.81 2.05 20.54
N HIS A 226 -3.03 1.82 20.09
CA HIS A 226 -4.17 1.57 20.97
C HIS A 226 -4.62 0.10 21.03
N VAL A 227 -4.21 -0.76 20.09
CA VAL A 227 -4.62 -2.17 20.02
C VAL A 227 -3.41 -3.08 20.14
N LYS A 228 -3.20 -3.70 21.31
CA LYS A 228 -2.04 -4.55 21.59
C LYS A 228 -1.85 -5.68 20.56
N ASN A 229 -2.96 -6.27 20.08
CA ASN A 229 -2.89 -7.31 19.04
C ASN A 229 -2.38 -6.79 17.70
N VAL A 230 -2.72 -5.55 17.30
CA VAL A 230 -2.19 -4.90 16.10
C VAL A 230 -0.70 -4.66 16.27
N GLN A 231 -0.29 -4.11 17.42
CA GLN A 231 1.11 -3.92 17.74
C GLN A 231 1.90 -5.23 17.64
N ASN A 232 1.43 -6.28 18.31
CA ASN A 232 2.11 -7.58 18.30
C ASN A 232 2.23 -8.17 16.88
N GLN A 233 1.19 -8.07 16.05
CA GLN A 233 1.23 -8.55 14.67
C GLN A 233 2.28 -7.79 13.85
N ILE A 234 2.34 -6.48 13.96
CA ILE A 234 3.29 -5.64 13.22
C ILE A 234 4.73 -5.87 13.72
N ASP A 235 4.94 -5.87 15.04
CA ASP A 235 6.27 -6.04 15.64
C ASP A 235 6.85 -7.45 15.40
N SER A 236 6.02 -8.45 15.11
CA SER A 236 6.45 -9.81 14.78
C SER A 236 6.94 -9.97 13.33
N ILE A 237 6.75 -8.98 12.48
CA ILE A 237 7.20 -9.04 11.08
C ILE A 237 8.73 -8.95 11.05
N PRO A 238 9.43 -9.90 10.42
CA PRO A 238 10.88 -9.81 10.28
C PRO A 238 11.28 -8.69 9.31
N ASN A 239 12.48 -8.15 9.49
CA ASN A 239 13.05 -7.18 8.55
C ASN A 239 13.08 -7.76 7.14
N ASN A 240 12.58 -6.99 6.20
CA ASN A 240 12.52 -7.39 4.81
C ASN A 240 12.55 -6.17 3.88
N ASN A 241 12.89 -6.40 2.61
CA ASN A 241 12.88 -5.39 1.54
C ASN A 241 13.67 -4.11 1.89
N GLU A 242 14.85 -4.22 2.49
CA GLU A 242 15.66 -3.08 2.95
C GLU A 242 15.94 -2.03 1.85
N ASN A 243 16.03 -2.48 0.59
CA ASN A 243 16.35 -1.62 -0.55
C ASN A 243 15.12 -1.31 -1.44
N PHE A 244 13.90 -1.33 -0.89
CA PHE A 244 12.65 -1.23 -1.66
C PHE A 244 12.52 0.04 -2.54
N ASN A 245 13.29 1.08 -2.28
CA ASN A 245 13.30 2.33 -3.06
C ASN A 245 14.57 2.55 -3.89
N TYR A 246 15.46 1.56 -3.95
CA TYR A 246 16.77 1.69 -4.59
C TYR A 246 16.67 1.98 -6.10
N LEU A 247 15.77 1.28 -6.81
CA LEU A 247 15.55 1.55 -8.24
C LEU A 247 15.06 2.98 -8.48
N LEU A 248 14.17 3.49 -7.64
CA LEU A 248 13.66 4.85 -7.75
C LEU A 248 14.78 5.89 -7.60
N SER A 249 15.65 5.71 -6.63
CA SER A 249 16.78 6.61 -6.36
C SER A 249 17.80 6.64 -7.50
N HIS A 250 17.93 5.52 -8.27
CA HIS A 250 18.89 5.34 -9.35
C HIS A 250 18.24 5.30 -10.75
N ILE A 251 16.95 5.65 -10.85
CA ILE A 251 16.17 5.49 -12.11
C ILE A 251 16.79 6.21 -13.31
N ASN A 252 17.47 7.33 -13.05
CA ASN A 252 18.14 8.15 -14.03
C ASN A 252 19.67 7.95 -14.08
N ASP A 253 20.22 7.00 -13.35
CA ASP A 253 21.64 6.68 -13.45
C ASP A 253 21.95 5.87 -14.71
N PRO A 254 23.20 5.90 -15.21
CA PRO A 254 23.63 5.02 -16.28
C PRO A 254 23.36 3.55 -15.90
N TYR A 255 22.73 2.81 -16.81
CA TYR A 255 22.43 1.41 -16.57
C TYR A 255 23.69 0.60 -16.24
N SER A 256 23.63 -0.15 -15.16
CA SER A 256 24.58 -1.20 -14.83
C SER A 256 23.86 -2.42 -14.24
N LYS A 257 24.43 -3.62 -14.44
CA LYS A 257 23.91 -4.84 -13.81
C LYS A 257 24.05 -4.79 -12.28
N GLU A 258 25.02 -4.03 -11.79
CA GLU A 258 25.28 -3.87 -10.36
C GLU A 258 24.13 -3.16 -9.65
N ILE A 259 23.52 -2.14 -10.28
CA ILE A 259 22.32 -1.47 -9.72
C ILE A 259 21.19 -2.49 -9.52
N LEU A 260 20.94 -3.35 -10.49
CA LEU A 260 19.89 -4.38 -10.35
C LEU A 260 20.27 -5.41 -9.27
N ARG A 261 21.55 -5.81 -9.19
CA ARG A 261 22.03 -6.75 -8.17
C ARG A 261 21.84 -6.19 -6.74
N ILE A 262 22.07 -4.88 -6.55
CA ILE A 262 21.86 -4.23 -5.26
C ILE A 262 20.37 -4.08 -4.98
N ALA A 263 19.59 -3.63 -5.97
CA ALA A 263 18.14 -3.45 -5.82
C ALA A 263 17.43 -4.72 -5.34
N PHE A 264 17.83 -5.88 -5.89
CA PHE A 264 17.27 -7.18 -5.55
C PHE A 264 18.23 -8.05 -4.73
N SER A 265 19.03 -7.41 -3.87
CA SER A 265 19.95 -8.10 -2.98
C SER A 265 19.29 -8.47 -1.64
N LYS A 266 19.88 -9.42 -0.95
CA LYS A 266 19.41 -9.87 0.38
C LYS A 266 17.94 -10.29 0.36
N ASN A 267 17.11 -9.67 1.23
CA ASN A 267 15.68 -9.93 1.35
C ASN A 267 14.81 -8.98 0.52
N THR A 268 15.39 -8.19 -0.41
CA THR A 268 14.65 -7.25 -1.22
C THR A 268 14.19 -7.90 -2.51
N TRP A 269 12.90 -7.90 -2.75
CA TRP A 269 12.26 -8.45 -3.96
C TRP A 269 11.16 -7.53 -4.50
N ILE A 270 10.87 -6.43 -3.80
CA ILE A 270 9.95 -5.37 -4.20
C ILE A 270 10.73 -4.07 -4.33
N GLN A 271 10.48 -3.33 -5.42
CA GLN A 271 10.99 -2.00 -5.63
C GLN A 271 9.83 -1.03 -5.85
N LYS A 272 9.67 -0.06 -4.96
CA LYS A 272 8.71 1.03 -5.15
C LYS A 272 9.26 2.01 -6.17
N VAL A 273 8.53 2.24 -7.26
CA VAL A 273 8.89 3.21 -8.30
C VAL A 273 7.81 4.29 -8.44
N SER A 274 8.05 5.28 -9.29
CA SER A 274 7.09 6.37 -9.54
C SER A 274 7.05 6.74 -11.01
N TYR A 275 5.87 6.71 -11.60
CA TYR A 275 5.64 7.16 -12.98
C TYR A 275 5.64 8.69 -13.14
N LYS A 276 5.63 9.43 -12.03
CA LYS A 276 5.68 10.91 -12.01
C LYS A 276 7.10 11.45 -12.26
N ILE A 277 8.11 10.58 -12.25
CA ILE A 277 9.50 10.97 -12.51
C ILE A 277 9.74 11.03 -14.00
N ASN A 278 10.38 12.10 -14.46
CA ASN A 278 10.88 12.19 -15.85
C ASN A 278 12.08 11.25 -16.02
N ILE A 279 11.89 10.19 -16.79
CA ILE A 279 12.92 9.19 -17.07
C ILE A 279 13.77 9.67 -18.24
N LYS A 280 15.05 9.95 -17.99
CA LYS A 280 16.04 10.31 -19.01
C LYS A 280 16.40 9.09 -19.85
N ARG A 281 16.44 9.23 -21.18
CA ARG A 281 16.81 8.13 -22.06
C ARG A 281 18.29 7.76 -21.97
N VAL A 282 19.14 8.80 -21.92
CA VAL A 282 20.60 8.69 -21.93
C VAL A 282 21.18 9.62 -20.87
N VAL A 283 22.17 9.14 -20.14
CA VAL A 283 22.92 9.87 -19.13
C VAL A 283 24.41 9.51 -19.28
N GLY A 284 25.28 10.50 -19.43
CA GLY A 284 26.73 10.27 -19.65
C GLY A 284 27.03 9.36 -20.85
N GLY A 285 26.28 9.50 -21.95
CA GLY A 285 26.47 8.69 -23.18
C GLY A 285 25.95 7.25 -23.09
N LYS A 286 25.39 6.83 -21.96
CA LYS A 286 24.81 5.49 -21.73
C LYS A 286 23.31 5.56 -21.53
N LYS A 287 22.59 4.47 -21.85
CA LYS A 287 21.16 4.37 -21.49
C LYS A 287 21.00 4.42 -19.99
N SER A 288 19.97 5.15 -19.52
CA SER A 288 19.63 5.16 -18.09
C SER A 288 19.01 3.83 -17.67
N LEU A 289 19.00 3.57 -16.36
CA LEU A 289 18.30 2.42 -15.75
C LEU A 289 16.83 2.42 -16.15
N GLY A 290 16.12 3.53 -15.95
CA GLY A 290 14.71 3.65 -16.30
C GLY A 290 14.44 3.40 -17.79
N SER A 291 15.30 3.93 -18.69
CA SER A 291 15.19 3.64 -20.11
C SER A 291 15.38 2.15 -20.45
N LYS A 292 16.12 1.40 -19.64
CA LYS A 292 16.25 -0.05 -19.79
C LYS A 292 15.04 -0.81 -19.28
N LEU A 293 14.48 -0.39 -18.15
CA LEU A 293 13.25 -0.99 -17.58
C LEU A 293 12.04 -0.80 -18.50
N LEU A 294 11.97 0.33 -19.23
CA LEU A 294 10.88 0.64 -20.15
C LEU A 294 10.96 -0.08 -21.51
N LYS A 295 12.02 -0.82 -21.79
CA LYS A 295 12.12 -1.56 -23.05
C LYS A 295 11.14 -2.75 -23.07
N LYS A 296 10.47 -2.89 -24.22
CA LYS A 296 9.73 -4.11 -24.59
C LYS A 296 10.67 -5.28 -24.79
#